data_55e48ed3c6a35f155f61522687ccb793
#
_entry.id   55e48ed3c6a35f155f61522687ccb793
#
_cell.length_a   1.000
_cell.length_b   1.000
_cell.length_c   1.000
_cell.angle_alpha   90.00
_cell.angle_beta   90.00
_cell.angle_gamma   90.00
#
_symmetry.space_group_name_H-M   'P 1'
#
loop_
_entity.id
_entity.type
_entity.pdbx_description
1 polymer ?
#
loop_
_entity_poly.entity_id
_entity_poly.type
_entity_poly.pdbx_seq_one_letter_code
_entity_poly.pdbx_strand_id
1 'polypeptide(L)'
;MTVAEAVKAIDGAFFCGEELSDLDVRSACGADLMSDVMAFVKDRVLLLTGLANPQVIRTAELLDIRVIVFVRGKHPLGDMVDMARDAGIILAGTKLPMFLACGKLYEAGLREGGTRPI
;
A
#
# COMPACT_ATOMS: atom_id res chain seq x y z
N MET A 1 7.89 9.91 5.76
CA MET A 1 6.84 9.30 6.61
C MET A 1 7.12 7.81 6.74
N THR A 2 7.02 7.27 7.95
CA THR A 2 7.15 5.82 8.12
C THR A 2 5.84 5.12 7.79
N VAL A 3 5.92 3.81 7.51
CA VAL A 3 4.72 2.99 7.32
C VAL A 3 3.83 3.04 8.55
N ALA A 4 4.42 3.00 9.76
CA ALA A 4 3.64 3.09 11.00
C ALA A 4 2.84 4.39 11.08
N GLU A 5 3.45 5.51 10.72
CA GLU A 5 2.77 6.81 10.69
C GLU A 5 1.63 6.83 9.66
N ALA A 6 1.88 6.26 8.48
CA ALA A 6 0.88 6.19 7.41
C ALA A 6 -0.33 5.35 7.83
N VAL A 7 -0.10 4.17 8.40
CA VAL A 7 -1.19 3.29 8.85
C VAL A 7 -2.00 3.95 9.96
N LYS A 8 -1.34 4.65 10.88
CA LYS A 8 -2.02 5.40 11.94
C LYS A 8 -2.90 6.51 11.36
N ALA A 9 -2.41 7.22 10.35
CA ALA A 9 -3.14 8.35 9.74
C ALA A 9 -4.48 7.93 9.13
N ILE A 10 -4.62 6.67 8.73
CA ILE A 10 -5.85 6.14 8.13
C ILE A 10 -6.62 5.20 9.06
N ASP A 11 -6.32 5.24 10.36
CA ASP A 11 -6.92 4.35 11.36
C ASP A 11 -6.84 2.88 10.93
N GLY A 12 -5.70 2.50 10.37
CA GLY A 12 -5.48 1.17 9.85
C GLY A 12 -4.95 0.19 10.87
N ALA A 13 -4.88 -1.07 10.45
CA ALA A 13 -4.30 -2.15 11.22
C ALA A 13 -3.43 -3.02 10.33
N PHE A 14 -2.39 -3.63 10.91
CA PHE A 14 -1.49 -4.51 10.18
C PHE A 14 -2.06 -5.93 10.09
N PHE A 15 -1.91 -6.55 8.92
CA PHE A 15 -2.12 -7.98 8.74
C PHE A 15 -0.81 -8.75 8.87
N CYS A 16 0.30 -8.17 8.42
CA CYS A 16 1.65 -8.70 8.61
C CYS A 16 2.69 -7.62 8.37
N GLY A 17 3.92 -7.87 8.82
CA GLY A 17 5.05 -6.98 8.55
C GLY A 17 5.15 -5.79 9.48
N GLU A 18 4.41 -5.75 10.59
CA GLU A 18 4.46 -4.63 11.53
C GLU A 18 5.88 -4.37 12.05
N GLU A 19 6.68 -5.40 12.19
CA GLU A 19 8.08 -5.31 12.59
C GLU A 19 8.95 -4.52 11.60
N LEU A 20 8.46 -4.33 10.37
CA LEU A 20 9.13 -3.57 9.32
C LEU A 20 8.55 -2.15 9.20
N SER A 21 7.67 -1.73 10.09
CA SER A 21 6.90 -0.49 9.95
C SER A 21 7.71 0.80 10.12
N ASP A 22 9.00 0.70 10.47
CA ASP A 22 9.92 1.83 10.45
C ASP A 22 10.35 2.23 9.04
N LEU A 23 10.03 1.41 8.04
CA LEU A 23 10.36 1.68 6.64
C LEU A 23 9.77 3.01 6.22
N ASP A 24 10.57 3.80 5.49
CA ASP A 24 10.14 5.10 4.99
C ASP A 24 9.38 4.96 3.68
N VAL A 25 8.25 5.64 3.56
CA VAL A 25 7.51 5.78 2.31
C VAL A 25 7.51 7.25 1.89
N ARG A 26 7.63 7.49 0.60
CA ARG A 26 7.74 8.83 0.02
C ARG A 26 6.61 9.20 -0.90
N SER A 27 5.96 8.19 -1.48
CA SER A 27 4.86 8.40 -2.41
C SER A 27 3.76 7.39 -2.17
N ALA A 28 2.60 7.64 -2.75
CA ALA A 28 1.48 6.73 -2.67
C ALA A 28 0.83 6.58 -4.05
N CYS A 29 0.26 5.41 -4.27
CA CYS A 29 -0.51 5.12 -5.47
C CYS A 29 -1.81 4.46 -5.01
N GLY A 30 -2.96 5.00 -5.43
CA GLY A 30 -4.27 4.41 -5.14
C GLY A 30 -4.88 3.89 -6.44
N ALA A 31 -4.93 2.58 -6.61
CA ALA A 31 -5.47 1.96 -7.81
C ALA A 31 -5.88 0.52 -7.57
N ASP A 32 -6.94 0.08 -8.25
CA ASP A 32 -7.40 -1.31 -8.26
C ASP A 32 -6.89 -2.04 -9.52
N LEU A 33 -6.49 -1.31 -10.55
CA LEU A 33 -6.00 -1.88 -11.80
C LEU A 33 -4.47 -1.92 -11.77
N MET A 34 -3.91 -3.12 -11.79
CA MET A 34 -2.46 -3.31 -11.65
C MET A 34 -1.67 -2.72 -12.82
N SER A 35 -2.25 -2.63 -14.01
CA SER A 35 -1.58 -1.94 -15.13
C SER A 35 -1.36 -0.45 -14.84
N ASP A 36 -2.26 0.19 -14.11
CA ASP A 36 -2.08 1.58 -13.69
C ASP A 36 -0.95 1.69 -12.68
N VAL A 37 -0.88 0.76 -11.74
CA VAL A 37 0.21 0.70 -10.76
C VAL A 37 1.54 0.58 -11.47
N MET A 38 1.65 -0.33 -12.43
CA MET A 38 2.89 -0.55 -13.19
C MET A 38 3.31 0.70 -13.97
N ALA A 39 2.34 1.50 -14.43
CA ALA A 39 2.61 2.70 -15.23
C ALA A 39 3.13 3.87 -14.39
N PHE A 40 2.76 3.97 -13.11
CA PHE A 40 2.97 5.16 -12.30
C PHE A 40 3.84 4.98 -11.06
N VAL A 41 4.31 3.77 -10.79
CA VAL A 41 5.08 3.49 -9.59
C VAL A 41 6.44 4.19 -9.61
N LYS A 42 6.78 4.79 -8.48
CA LYS A 42 8.09 5.39 -8.19
C LYS A 42 8.71 4.70 -6.99
N ASP A 43 9.82 5.27 -6.51
CA ASP A 43 10.54 4.77 -5.36
C ASP A 43 9.73 4.92 -4.07
N ARG A 44 9.82 3.92 -3.20
CA ARG A 44 9.25 3.92 -1.83
C ARG A 44 7.75 4.21 -1.80
N VAL A 45 7.02 3.49 -2.64
CA VAL A 45 5.57 3.66 -2.81
C VAL A 45 4.80 2.87 -1.77
N LEU A 46 3.78 3.51 -1.20
CA LEU A 46 2.71 2.84 -0.49
C LEU A 46 1.56 2.65 -1.47
N LEU A 47 1.16 1.41 -1.69
CA LEU A 47 0.05 1.09 -2.59
C LEU A 47 -1.25 0.95 -1.80
N LEU A 48 -2.28 1.73 -2.18
CA LEU A 48 -3.64 1.55 -1.66
C LEU A 48 -4.47 0.89 -2.74
N THR A 49 -5.17 -0.18 -2.38
CA THR A 49 -5.97 -0.92 -3.35
C THR A 49 -7.15 -1.63 -2.67
N GLY A 50 -8.24 -1.80 -3.41
CA GLY A 50 -9.34 -2.66 -3.01
C GLY A 50 -9.23 -4.07 -3.58
N LEU A 51 -8.17 -4.33 -4.36
CA LEU A 51 -7.97 -5.62 -5.02
C LEU A 51 -7.22 -6.58 -4.08
N ALA A 52 -7.98 -7.42 -3.37
CA ALA A 52 -7.43 -8.37 -2.41
C ALA A 52 -7.27 -9.75 -3.07
N ASN A 53 -6.28 -9.88 -3.95
CA ASN A 53 -5.94 -11.16 -4.56
C ASN A 53 -4.41 -11.31 -4.69
N PRO A 54 -3.91 -12.55 -4.93
CA PRO A 54 -2.46 -12.81 -4.98
C PRO A 54 -1.71 -12.02 -6.05
N GLN A 55 -2.37 -11.60 -7.13
CA GLN A 55 -1.73 -10.81 -8.18
C GLN A 55 -1.16 -9.50 -7.64
N VAL A 56 -1.81 -8.90 -6.65
CA VAL A 56 -1.33 -7.66 -6.02
C VAL A 56 0.04 -7.87 -5.39
N ILE A 57 0.21 -9.00 -4.69
CA ILE A 57 1.49 -9.35 -4.05
C ILE A 57 2.58 -9.53 -5.11
N ARG A 58 2.27 -10.25 -6.19
CA ARG A 58 3.24 -10.49 -7.27
C ARG A 58 3.64 -9.21 -7.98
N THR A 59 2.68 -8.33 -8.23
CA THR A 59 2.96 -7.02 -8.84
C THR A 59 3.82 -6.17 -7.92
N ALA A 60 3.49 -6.14 -6.64
CA ALA A 60 4.26 -5.37 -5.65
C ALA A 60 5.71 -5.89 -5.56
N GLU A 61 5.90 -7.20 -5.55
CA GLU A 61 7.23 -7.80 -5.52
C GLU A 61 8.04 -7.40 -6.77
N LEU A 62 7.42 -7.46 -7.93
CA LEU A 62 8.05 -7.11 -9.21
C LEU A 62 8.50 -5.65 -9.24
N LEU A 63 7.70 -4.76 -8.65
CA LEU A 63 7.94 -3.31 -8.68
C LEU A 63 8.66 -2.79 -7.42
N ASP A 64 9.08 -3.69 -6.54
CA ASP A 64 9.73 -3.37 -5.28
C ASP A 64 8.85 -2.47 -4.37
N ILE A 65 7.55 -2.68 -4.42
CA ILE A 65 6.62 -2.06 -3.49
C ILE A 65 6.67 -2.86 -2.19
N ARG A 66 6.93 -2.18 -1.08
CA ARG A 66 7.15 -2.85 0.20
C ARG A 66 5.94 -2.80 1.13
N VAL A 67 4.92 -2.03 0.79
CA VAL A 67 3.72 -1.91 1.62
C VAL A 67 2.46 -1.79 0.77
N ILE A 68 1.45 -2.58 1.14
CA ILE A 68 0.13 -2.59 0.51
C ILE A 68 -0.91 -2.34 1.59
N VAL A 69 -1.80 -1.37 1.35
CA VAL A 69 -2.94 -1.07 2.22
C VAL A 69 -4.23 -1.43 1.48
N PHE A 70 -5.00 -2.36 2.04
CA PHE A 70 -6.32 -2.68 1.51
C PHE A 70 -7.35 -1.71 2.05
N VAL A 71 -8.13 -1.11 1.16
CA VAL A 71 -9.16 -0.14 1.53
C VAL A 71 -10.54 -0.79 1.61
N ARG A 72 -11.52 -0.04 2.12
CA ARG A 72 -12.93 -0.47 2.24
C ARG A 72 -13.13 -1.71 3.09
N GLY A 73 -12.29 -1.94 4.08
CA GLY A 73 -12.41 -3.11 4.94
C GLY A 73 -12.08 -4.43 4.26
N LYS A 74 -11.39 -4.41 3.13
CA LYS A 74 -10.95 -5.63 2.45
C LYS A 74 -9.83 -6.31 3.24
N HIS A 75 -9.84 -7.63 3.22
CA HIS A 75 -8.84 -8.46 3.89
C HIS A 75 -8.07 -9.30 2.88
N PRO A 76 -6.80 -9.60 3.14
CA PRO A 76 -6.06 -10.54 2.29
C PRO A 76 -6.72 -11.93 2.35
N LEU A 77 -6.71 -12.61 1.22
CA LEU A 77 -7.31 -13.96 1.09
C LEU A 77 -6.25 -15.05 1.22
N GLY A 78 -6.67 -16.18 1.75
CA GLY A 78 -5.91 -17.42 1.73
C GLY A 78 -4.46 -17.26 2.18
N ASP A 79 -3.55 -17.59 1.29
CA ASP A 79 -2.10 -17.60 1.53
C ASP A 79 -1.40 -16.27 1.25
N MET A 80 -2.14 -15.19 0.99
CA MET A 80 -1.55 -13.89 0.66
C MET A 80 -0.64 -13.36 1.78
N VAL A 81 -1.01 -13.59 3.03
CA VAL A 81 -0.18 -13.15 4.17
C VAL A 81 1.18 -13.87 4.14
N ASP A 82 1.19 -15.17 3.88
CA ASP A 82 2.43 -15.93 3.78
C ASP A 82 3.27 -15.48 2.58
N MET A 83 2.63 -15.23 1.44
CA MET A 83 3.32 -14.68 0.26
C MET A 83 3.98 -13.34 0.57
N ALA A 84 3.26 -12.46 1.25
CA ALA A 84 3.78 -11.14 1.60
C ALA A 84 4.95 -11.25 2.58
N ARG A 85 4.86 -12.11 3.59
CA ARG A 85 5.96 -12.34 4.53
C ARG A 85 7.21 -12.83 3.82
N ASP A 86 7.06 -13.79 2.91
CA ASP A 86 8.18 -14.34 2.16
C ASP A 86 8.85 -13.28 1.28
N ALA A 87 8.07 -12.35 0.75
CA ALA A 87 8.56 -11.27 -0.10
C ALA A 87 9.03 -10.03 0.69
N GLY A 88 8.85 -10.01 2.00
CA GLY A 88 9.18 -8.84 2.82
C GLY A 88 8.24 -7.67 2.61
N ILE A 89 6.98 -7.94 2.27
CA ILE A 89 5.95 -6.93 2.01
C ILE A 89 5.04 -6.78 3.23
N ILE A 90 4.81 -5.54 3.62
CA ILE A 90 3.89 -5.19 4.71
C ILE A 90 2.47 -5.16 4.17
N LEU A 91 1.55 -5.85 4.83
CA LEU A 91 0.12 -5.75 4.52
C LEU A 91 -0.59 -5.07 5.68
N ALA A 92 -1.39 -4.07 5.35
CA ALA A 92 -2.24 -3.37 6.29
C ALA A 92 -3.62 -3.14 5.67
N GLY A 93 -4.57 -2.72 6.46
CA GLY A 93 -5.91 -2.46 5.98
C GLY A 93 -6.55 -1.28 6.69
N THR A 94 -7.52 -0.68 6.05
CA THR A 94 -8.36 0.37 6.62
C THR A 94 -9.80 0.17 6.18
N LYS A 95 -10.74 0.60 7.03
CA LYS A 95 -12.16 0.61 6.68
C LYS A 95 -12.52 1.75 5.74
N LEU A 96 -11.66 2.76 5.62
CA LEU A 96 -11.92 3.92 4.79
C LEU A 96 -11.99 3.52 3.31
N PRO A 97 -12.91 4.14 2.55
CA PRO A 97 -12.89 4.01 1.09
C PRO A 97 -11.66 4.68 0.51
N MET A 98 -11.34 4.34 -0.75
CA MET A 98 -10.14 4.79 -1.44
C MET A 98 -9.95 6.30 -1.34
N PHE A 99 -10.98 7.07 -1.65
CA PHE A 99 -10.89 8.53 -1.68
C PHE A 99 -10.47 9.10 -0.32
N LEU A 100 -11.12 8.65 0.75
CA LEU A 100 -10.83 9.15 2.09
C LEU A 100 -9.46 8.70 2.58
N ALA A 101 -9.08 7.46 2.30
CA ALA A 101 -7.75 6.96 2.66
C ALA A 101 -6.65 7.76 1.96
N CYS A 102 -6.78 7.99 0.66
CA CYS A 102 -5.84 8.83 -0.09
C CYS A 102 -5.79 10.25 0.45
N GLY A 103 -6.96 10.84 0.73
CA GLY A 103 -7.05 12.21 1.25
C GLY A 103 -6.37 12.36 2.60
N LYS A 104 -6.57 11.40 3.51
CA LYS A 104 -5.94 11.44 4.83
C LYS A 104 -4.42 11.30 4.76
N LEU A 105 -3.91 10.44 3.90
CA LEU A 105 -2.46 10.31 3.70
C LEU A 105 -1.86 11.58 3.11
N TYR A 106 -2.53 12.18 2.14
CA TYR A 106 -2.10 13.43 1.53
C TYR A 106 -2.06 14.55 2.57
N GLU A 107 -3.11 14.66 3.37
CA GLU A 107 -3.21 15.65 4.44
C GLU A 107 -2.13 15.44 5.51
N ALA A 108 -1.80 14.20 5.80
CA ALA A 108 -0.77 13.84 6.78
C ALA A 108 0.66 14.12 6.28
N GLY A 109 0.84 14.41 4.99
CA GLY A 109 2.13 14.79 4.43
C GLY A 109 2.68 13.87 3.33
N LEU A 110 1.99 12.80 2.98
CA LEU A 110 2.41 11.90 1.92
C LEU A 110 1.86 12.41 0.59
N ARG A 111 2.61 13.28 -0.07
CA ARG A 111 2.11 14.11 -1.17
C ARG A 111 2.61 13.77 -2.56
N GLU A 112 3.59 12.89 -2.69
CA GLU A 112 4.06 12.48 -3.99
C GLU A 112 3.19 11.34 -4.52
N GLY A 113 2.66 11.50 -5.72
CA GLY A 113 1.71 10.56 -6.32
C GLY A 113 2.25 9.75 -7.47
N GLY A 114 3.56 9.76 -7.71
CA GLY A 114 4.13 8.96 -8.80
C GLY A 114 3.93 9.54 -10.19
N THR A 115 3.67 10.85 -10.30
CA THR A 115 3.49 11.51 -11.60
C THR A 115 4.75 11.41 -12.45
N ARG A 116 4.60 11.06 -13.72
CA ARG A 116 5.70 11.06 -14.68
C ARG A 116 5.74 12.39 -15.42
N PRO A 117 6.93 12.91 -15.73
CA PRO A 117 7.07 14.00 -16.70
C PRO A 117 6.60 13.50 -18.07
N ILE A 118 5.78 14.26 -18.72
CA ILE A 118 5.29 13.92 -20.06
C ILE A 118 6.20 14.54 -21.09
#